data_c026b66359c88a8d6c315f30862d6654
#
_entry.id   c026b66359c88a8d6c315f30862d6654
#
_cell.length_a   1.000
_cell.length_b   1.000
_cell.length_c   1.000
_cell.angle_alpha   90.00
_cell.angle_beta   90.00
_cell.angle_gamma   90.00
#
_symmetry.space_group_name_H-M   'P 1'
#
loop_
_entity.id
_entity.type
_entity.pdbx_description
1 polymer ?
#
loop_
_entity_poly.entity_id
_entity_poly.type
_entity_poly.pdbx_seq_one_letter_code
_entity_poly.pdbx_strand_id
1 'polypeptide(L)'
;MPDSELKGFATADGRKLSYRKLGTGPVLVCHPGGPGLSPAYLGDLAGLWTRFTLIILNPRGTGASDRPADPHAYHFDDYTSDLEELRQHLGLEQIMLLGYSHGGVVAQVYAAARPERVRRLVLAVTTARLGPEQQAATQAAIEKRSGQPWFEDANAAGQEEDPETDDQIRDQVFRRMPFNFARFGPAEAAYLDTWRSEPINGDALRVFSEEVPSLDLRSRLANITAPTLVITGLEDYVCGPVCAAELTAAIPGAREVIVADAGHMVVVEQPLSFHDEVAAFLTS
;
A
#
# COMPACT_ATOMS: atom_id res chain seq x y z
N MET A 1 -10.89 17.49 7.81
CA MET A 1 -10.73 16.03 8.08
C MET A 1 -11.47 15.70 9.35
N PRO A 2 -12.05 14.50 9.50
CA PRO A 2 -12.65 14.09 10.77
C PRO A 2 -11.57 14.03 11.86
N ASP A 3 -12.00 14.09 13.12
CA ASP A 3 -11.11 13.87 14.24
C ASP A 3 -10.50 12.47 14.11
N SER A 4 -9.18 12.42 13.96
CA SER A 4 -8.41 11.19 13.91
C SER A 4 -7.77 10.94 15.26
N GLU A 5 -7.96 9.74 15.79
CA GLU A 5 -7.39 9.34 17.08
C GLU A 5 -6.17 8.44 16.82
N LEU A 6 -4.99 8.89 17.27
CA LEU A 6 -3.79 8.04 17.27
C LEU A 6 -3.84 7.12 18.48
N LYS A 7 -3.81 5.82 18.22
CA LYS A 7 -3.80 4.76 19.23
C LYS A 7 -2.55 3.90 19.11
N GLY A 8 -2.19 3.19 20.17
CA GLY A 8 -1.07 2.27 20.18
C GLY A 8 -1.39 1.00 20.94
N PHE A 9 -0.63 -0.05 20.65
CA PHE A 9 -0.65 -1.33 21.36
C PHE A 9 0.77 -1.90 21.45
N ALA A 10 0.99 -2.76 22.43
CA ALA A 10 2.25 -3.48 22.57
C ALA A 10 2.16 -4.81 21.81
N THR A 11 3.21 -5.13 21.07
CA THR A 11 3.41 -6.43 20.41
C THR A 11 4.00 -7.44 21.40
N ALA A 12 3.95 -8.73 21.07
CA ALA A 12 4.47 -9.80 21.90
C ALA A 12 5.98 -9.69 22.18
N ASP A 13 6.74 -9.07 21.27
CA ASP A 13 8.16 -8.78 21.41
C ASP A 13 8.46 -7.48 22.18
N GLY A 14 7.41 -6.79 22.66
CA GLY A 14 7.50 -5.58 23.48
C GLY A 14 7.61 -4.26 22.70
N ARG A 15 7.61 -4.28 21.36
CA ARG A 15 7.53 -3.06 20.55
C ARG A 15 6.15 -2.43 20.70
N LYS A 16 6.09 -1.13 20.54
CA LYS A 16 4.84 -0.39 20.42
C LYS A 16 4.53 -0.16 18.96
N LEU A 17 3.38 -0.63 18.50
CA LEU A 17 2.80 -0.24 17.22
C LEU A 17 1.66 0.74 17.42
N SER A 18 1.42 1.56 16.41
CA SER A 18 0.39 2.59 16.42
C SER A 18 -0.49 2.51 15.19
N TYR A 19 -1.69 3.09 15.27
CA TYR A 19 -2.63 3.21 14.16
C TYR A 19 -3.48 4.46 14.32
N ARG A 20 -3.92 5.02 13.21
CA ARG A 20 -4.95 6.07 13.21
C ARG A 20 -6.33 5.41 13.14
N LYS A 21 -7.23 5.86 14.02
CA LYS A 21 -8.64 5.46 14.00
C LYS A 21 -9.50 6.62 13.56
N LEU A 22 -10.32 6.43 12.51
CA LEU A 22 -11.23 7.42 11.96
C LEU A 22 -12.60 6.81 11.71
N GLY A 23 -13.64 7.62 11.86
CA GLY A 23 -15.01 7.24 11.50
C GLY A 23 -15.68 6.28 12.47
N THR A 24 -16.87 5.85 12.08
CA THR A 24 -17.73 4.92 12.82
C THR A 24 -18.38 3.92 11.85
N GLY A 25 -18.68 2.71 12.34
CA GLY A 25 -19.26 1.63 11.54
C GLY A 25 -18.41 0.36 11.60
N PRO A 26 -18.61 -0.58 10.67
CA PRO A 26 -17.81 -1.80 10.59
C PRO A 26 -16.32 -1.49 10.47
N VAL A 27 -15.47 -2.28 11.13
CA VAL A 27 -14.02 -2.04 11.12
C VAL A 27 -13.41 -2.45 9.79
N LEU A 28 -12.64 -1.54 9.18
CA LEU A 28 -11.78 -1.78 8.03
C LEU A 28 -10.32 -1.56 8.47
N VAL A 29 -9.53 -2.62 8.50
CA VAL A 29 -8.09 -2.56 8.76
C VAL A 29 -7.38 -2.22 7.46
N CYS A 30 -6.52 -1.19 7.48
CA CYS A 30 -5.81 -0.71 6.30
C CYS A 30 -4.31 -0.83 6.54
N HIS A 31 -3.64 -1.66 5.71
CA HIS A 31 -2.19 -1.75 5.66
C HIS A 31 -1.68 -0.87 4.51
N PRO A 32 -0.88 0.18 4.78
CA PRO A 32 -0.36 1.08 3.76
C PRO A 32 0.73 0.43 2.92
N GLY A 33 1.05 1.06 1.80
CA GLY A 33 2.20 0.76 0.98
C GLY A 33 3.42 1.61 1.32
N GLY A 34 4.42 1.57 0.43
CA GLY A 34 5.65 2.31 0.62
C GLY A 34 6.39 1.84 1.86
N PRO A 35 7.12 0.69 1.82
CA PRO A 35 7.82 0.19 3.00
C PRO A 35 8.69 1.31 3.58
N GLY A 36 8.51 1.58 4.88
CA GLY A 36 9.20 2.68 5.55
C GLY A 36 8.58 4.07 5.38
N LEU A 37 7.55 4.26 4.54
CA LEU A 37 6.84 5.53 4.43
C LEU A 37 5.75 5.66 5.51
N SER A 38 5.55 6.91 5.99
CA SER A 38 4.40 7.23 6.82
C SER A 38 3.09 7.01 6.04
N PRO A 39 2.04 6.41 6.64
CA PRO A 39 0.74 6.25 5.99
C PRO A 39 -0.04 7.58 5.83
N ALA A 40 0.55 8.71 6.16
CA ALA A 40 -0.07 10.03 6.01
C ALA A 40 -0.57 10.30 4.58
N TYR A 41 0.12 9.75 3.57
CA TYR A 41 -0.26 9.87 2.17
C TYR A 41 -1.62 9.20 1.83
N LEU A 42 -2.14 8.30 2.63
CA LEU A 42 -3.48 7.72 2.40
C LEU A 42 -4.62 8.67 2.82
N GLY A 43 -4.29 9.76 3.54
CA GLY A 43 -5.29 10.70 4.02
C GLY A 43 -6.37 10.00 4.85
N ASP A 44 -7.61 10.12 4.38
CA ASP A 44 -8.81 9.49 4.95
C ASP A 44 -9.36 8.36 4.07
N LEU A 45 -8.52 7.82 3.16
CA LEU A 45 -8.90 6.80 2.19
C LEU A 45 -10.14 7.18 1.37
N ALA A 46 -10.08 8.35 0.73
CA ALA A 46 -11.14 8.86 -0.12
C ALA A 46 -12.51 8.95 0.59
N GLY A 47 -12.52 9.28 1.87
CA GLY A 47 -13.76 9.45 2.64
C GLY A 47 -14.42 8.14 3.09
N LEU A 48 -13.76 6.99 2.99
CA LEU A 48 -14.32 5.70 3.48
C LEU A 48 -14.68 5.73 4.97
N TRP A 49 -14.11 6.64 5.76
CA TRP A 49 -14.46 6.86 7.17
C TRP A 49 -15.94 7.21 7.39
N THR A 50 -16.63 7.69 6.37
CA THR A 50 -18.08 8.00 6.44
C THR A 50 -18.94 6.73 6.53
N ARG A 51 -18.40 5.59 6.15
CA ARG A 51 -19.06 4.28 6.11
C ARG A 51 -18.45 3.25 7.06
N PHE A 52 -17.18 3.40 7.41
CA PHE A 52 -16.37 2.42 8.14
C PHE A 52 -15.61 3.07 9.30
N THR A 53 -15.30 2.28 10.31
CA THR A 53 -14.22 2.60 11.25
C THR A 53 -12.90 2.20 10.61
N LEU A 54 -12.15 3.16 10.09
CA LEU A 54 -10.83 2.92 9.52
C LEU A 54 -9.80 2.73 10.63
N ILE A 55 -9.03 1.66 10.53
CA ILE A 55 -7.84 1.40 11.36
C ILE A 55 -6.65 1.42 10.40
N ILE A 56 -6.04 2.60 10.24
CA ILE A 56 -4.89 2.78 9.35
C ILE A 56 -3.63 2.53 10.15
N LEU A 57 -3.02 1.36 9.94
CA LEU A 57 -1.80 0.95 10.64
C LEU A 57 -0.64 1.88 10.28
N ASN A 58 0.15 2.29 11.27
CA ASN A 58 1.53 2.68 11.06
C ASN A 58 2.37 1.40 11.14
N PRO A 59 2.84 0.84 10.04
CA PRO A 59 3.70 -0.34 10.07
C PRO A 59 4.94 -0.13 10.94
N ARG A 60 5.60 -1.21 11.33
CA ARG A 60 6.84 -1.16 12.10
C ARG A 60 7.81 -0.12 11.54
N GLY A 61 8.36 0.72 12.42
CA GLY A 61 9.31 1.77 12.06
C GLY A 61 8.73 2.97 11.32
N THR A 62 7.40 3.13 11.25
CA THR A 62 6.75 4.28 10.61
C THR A 62 5.82 5.02 11.57
N GLY A 63 5.61 6.30 11.34
CA GLY A 63 4.76 7.14 12.18
C GLY A 63 5.19 7.07 13.66
N ALA A 64 4.27 6.69 14.56
CA ALA A 64 4.56 6.50 15.98
C ALA A 64 4.79 5.03 16.38
N SER A 65 5.04 4.14 15.42
CA SER A 65 5.42 2.75 15.66
C SER A 65 6.92 2.62 15.84
N ASP A 66 7.33 1.79 16.80
CA ASP A 66 8.74 1.54 17.07
C ASP A 66 9.44 0.87 15.89
N ARG A 67 10.71 1.22 15.69
CA ARG A 67 11.62 0.47 14.81
C ARG A 67 12.01 -0.83 15.50
N PRO A 68 12.07 -1.97 14.79
CA PRO A 68 12.72 -3.17 15.28
C PRO A 68 14.18 -2.89 15.65
N ALA A 69 14.69 -3.62 16.65
CA ALA A 69 16.11 -3.56 17.00
C ALA A 69 17.00 -4.18 15.92
N ASP A 70 16.48 -5.17 15.19
CA ASP A 70 17.11 -5.76 14.03
C ASP A 70 16.71 -4.97 12.77
N PRO A 71 17.65 -4.33 12.05
CA PRO A 71 17.37 -3.58 10.83
C PRO A 71 16.89 -4.45 9.66
N HIS A 72 16.98 -5.78 9.77
CA HIS A 72 16.47 -6.72 8.77
C HIS A 72 15.06 -7.23 9.09
N ALA A 73 14.47 -6.89 10.22
CA ALA A 73 13.14 -7.36 10.62
C ALA A 73 12.00 -6.58 9.92
N TYR A 74 12.02 -6.58 8.57
CA TYR A 74 11.03 -5.92 7.70
C TYR A 74 10.57 -6.82 6.55
N HIS A 75 10.69 -8.14 6.69
CA HIS A 75 10.16 -9.11 5.73
C HIS A 75 8.63 -9.16 5.74
N PHE A 76 8.01 -9.67 4.69
CA PHE A 76 6.55 -9.80 4.62
C PHE A 76 5.97 -10.59 5.80
N ASP A 77 6.65 -11.63 6.26
CA ASP A 77 6.21 -12.43 7.42
C ASP A 77 6.21 -11.62 8.72
N ASP A 78 7.14 -10.67 8.87
CA ASP A 78 7.18 -9.74 9.99
C ASP A 78 5.96 -8.84 10.03
N TYR A 79 5.61 -8.24 8.89
CA TYR A 79 4.41 -7.40 8.76
C TYR A 79 3.12 -8.19 8.96
N THR A 80 3.05 -9.44 8.49
CA THR A 80 1.87 -10.30 8.74
C THR A 80 1.71 -10.66 10.19
N SER A 81 2.81 -10.79 10.93
CA SER A 81 2.79 -10.99 12.39
C SER A 81 2.23 -9.77 13.10
N ASP A 82 2.69 -8.56 12.75
CA ASP A 82 2.16 -7.32 13.30
C ASP A 82 0.66 -7.15 13.00
N LEU A 83 0.22 -7.53 11.80
CA LEU A 83 -1.19 -7.46 11.40
C LEU A 83 -2.05 -8.43 12.22
N GLU A 84 -1.55 -9.64 12.53
CA GLU A 84 -2.24 -10.59 13.40
C GLU A 84 -2.34 -10.07 14.83
N GLU A 85 -1.27 -9.47 15.36
CA GLU A 85 -1.30 -8.86 16.69
C GLU A 85 -2.25 -7.66 16.77
N LEU A 86 -2.32 -6.84 15.71
CA LEU A 86 -3.31 -5.77 15.61
C LEU A 86 -4.74 -6.32 15.63
N ARG A 87 -5.03 -7.39 14.85
CA ARG A 87 -6.33 -8.05 14.86
C ARG A 87 -6.72 -8.51 16.26
N GLN A 88 -5.78 -9.15 16.97
CA GLN A 88 -5.99 -9.64 18.36
C GLN A 88 -6.22 -8.48 19.32
N HIS A 89 -5.41 -7.40 19.22
CA HIS A 89 -5.57 -6.19 20.03
C HIS A 89 -6.96 -5.55 19.84
N LEU A 90 -7.48 -5.57 18.62
CA LEU A 90 -8.83 -5.06 18.31
C LEU A 90 -9.95 -6.01 18.77
N GLY A 91 -9.63 -7.20 19.25
CA GLY A 91 -10.61 -8.21 19.69
C GLY A 91 -11.45 -8.78 18.53
N LEU A 92 -10.94 -8.76 17.30
CA LEU A 92 -11.67 -9.19 16.12
C LEU A 92 -11.35 -10.64 15.78
N GLU A 93 -12.38 -11.46 15.53
CA GLU A 93 -12.19 -12.82 15.03
C GLU A 93 -11.77 -12.81 13.57
N GLN A 94 -12.41 -11.97 12.76
CA GLN A 94 -12.12 -11.75 11.35
C GLN A 94 -12.05 -10.24 11.07
N ILE A 95 -11.24 -9.86 10.08
CA ILE A 95 -11.11 -8.48 9.64
C ILE A 95 -11.57 -8.30 8.19
N MET A 96 -12.14 -7.16 7.88
CA MET A 96 -12.10 -6.61 6.54
C MET A 96 -10.73 -5.95 6.39
N LEU A 97 -9.98 -6.33 5.35
CA LEU A 97 -8.60 -5.92 5.15
C LEU A 97 -8.45 -5.19 3.82
N LEU A 98 -7.89 -3.99 3.85
CA LEU A 98 -7.43 -3.26 2.69
C LEU A 98 -5.91 -3.19 2.72
N GLY A 99 -5.26 -3.76 1.70
CA GLY A 99 -3.83 -3.62 1.48
C GLY A 99 -3.56 -2.70 0.28
N TYR A 100 -2.72 -1.67 0.49
CA TYR A 100 -2.36 -0.71 -0.54
C TYR A 100 -0.91 -0.92 -0.97
N SER A 101 -0.62 -1.15 -2.25
CA SER A 101 0.72 -1.33 -2.81
C SER A 101 1.50 -2.44 -2.06
N HIS A 102 2.65 -2.15 -1.44
CA HIS A 102 3.36 -3.08 -0.55
C HIS A 102 2.44 -3.71 0.50
N GLY A 103 1.55 -2.91 1.12
CA GLY A 103 0.55 -3.43 2.04
C GLY A 103 -0.43 -4.43 1.40
N GLY A 104 -0.61 -4.36 0.09
CA GLY A 104 -1.36 -5.35 -0.67
C GLY A 104 -0.62 -6.69 -0.78
N VAL A 105 0.72 -6.68 -0.89
CA VAL A 105 1.53 -7.90 -0.81
C VAL A 105 1.42 -8.53 0.59
N VAL A 106 1.58 -7.71 1.65
CA VAL A 106 1.39 -8.16 3.04
C VAL A 106 0.00 -8.77 3.24
N ALA A 107 -1.04 -8.12 2.71
CA ALA A 107 -2.43 -8.59 2.82
C ALA A 107 -2.65 -9.92 2.09
N GLN A 108 -2.00 -10.14 0.94
CA GLN A 108 -2.02 -11.42 0.21
C GLN A 108 -1.35 -12.53 1.04
N VAL A 109 -0.14 -12.28 1.57
CA VAL A 109 0.59 -13.26 2.41
C VAL A 109 -0.24 -13.61 3.64
N TYR A 110 -0.82 -12.62 4.32
CA TYR A 110 -1.66 -12.82 5.48
C TYR A 110 -2.92 -13.62 5.16
N ALA A 111 -3.67 -13.21 4.13
CA ALA A 111 -4.93 -13.85 3.75
C ALA A 111 -4.74 -15.30 3.25
N ALA A 112 -3.64 -15.57 2.54
CA ALA A 112 -3.32 -16.93 2.08
C ALA A 112 -2.86 -17.85 3.22
N ALA A 113 -2.19 -17.31 4.25
CA ALA A 113 -1.73 -18.08 5.41
C ALA A 113 -2.81 -18.25 6.49
N ARG A 114 -3.78 -17.33 6.56
CA ARG A 114 -4.85 -17.30 7.59
C ARG A 114 -6.21 -16.98 6.93
N PRO A 115 -6.70 -17.81 5.99
CA PRO A 115 -7.92 -17.51 5.24
C PRO A 115 -9.15 -17.35 6.14
N GLU A 116 -9.18 -18.03 7.30
CA GLU A 116 -10.26 -17.94 8.28
C GLU A 116 -10.28 -16.59 9.04
N ARG A 117 -9.24 -15.76 8.92
CA ARG A 117 -9.12 -14.46 9.60
C ARG A 117 -9.54 -13.27 8.73
N VAL A 118 -9.78 -13.48 7.44
CA VAL A 118 -10.15 -12.40 6.52
C VAL A 118 -11.59 -12.60 6.04
N ARG A 119 -12.45 -11.64 6.38
CA ARG A 119 -13.85 -11.64 5.97
C ARG A 119 -14.03 -11.12 4.55
N ARG A 120 -13.31 -10.08 4.18
CA ARG A 120 -13.24 -9.45 2.84
C ARG A 120 -11.87 -8.85 2.64
N LEU A 121 -11.39 -8.89 1.42
CA LEU A 121 -10.07 -8.42 1.05
C LEU A 121 -10.16 -7.38 -0.07
N VAL A 122 -9.54 -6.23 0.12
CA VAL A 122 -9.31 -5.23 -0.93
C VAL A 122 -7.82 -5.14 -1.20
N LEU A 123 -7.42 -5.40 -2.43
CA LEU A 123 -6.06 -5.29 -2.94
C LEU A 123 -5.99 -4.09 -3.87
N ALA A 124 -5.44 -2.98 -3.37
CA ALA A 124 -5.35 -1.74 -4.11
C ALA A 124 -3.92 -1.52 -4.63
N VAL A 125 -3.77 -1.27 -5.93
CA VAL A 125 -2.51 -0.91 -6.61
C VAL A 125 -1.34 -1.82 -6.22
N THR A 126 -1.52 -3.13 -6.30
CA THR A 126 -0.56 -4.12 -5.82
C THR A 126 -0.30 -5.23 -6.84
N THR A 127 0.66 -6.07 -6.56
CA THR A 127 1.08 -7.17 -7.44
C THR A 127 1.28 -8.46 -6.64
N ALA A 128 1.28 -9.61 -7.32
CA ALA A 128 1.70 -10.88 -6.76
C ALA A 128 3.19 -11.20 -7.00
N ARG A 129 3.80 -10.55 -7.99
CA ARG A 129 5.22 -10.70 -8.36
C ARG A 129 5.68 -9.54 -9.22
N LEU A 130 7.01 -9.45 -9.43
CA LEU A 130 7.62 -8.58 -10.44
C LEU A 130 8.28 -9.45 -11.53
N GLY A 131 7.47 -10.00 -12.42
CA GLY A 131 7.95 -10.78 -13.57
C GLY A 131 8.26 -9.92 -14.81
N PRO A 132 8.70 -10.55 -15.92
CA PRO A 132 9.07 -9.83 -17.14
C PRO A 132 7.93 -8.99 -17.74
N GLU A 133 6.68 -9.44 -17.63
CA GLU A 133 5.52 -8.73 -18.16
C GLU A 133 5.24 -7.44 -17.37
N GLN A 134 5.33 -7.51 -16.03
CA GLN A 134 5.18 -6.35 -15.14
C GLN A 134 6.32 -5.36 -15.37
N GLN A 135 7.57 -5.84 -15.50
CA GLN A 135 8.73 -4.98 -15.79
C GLN A 135 8.58 -4.28 -17.15
N ALA A 136 8.15 -5.00 -18.19
CA ALA A 136 7.91 -4.41 -19.50
C ALA A 136 6.80 -3.34 -19.47
N ALA A 137 5.72 -3.60 -18.72
CA ALA A 137 4.63 -2.63 -18.54
C ALA A 137 5.12 -1.37 -17.79
N THR A 138 5.91 -1.54 -16.74
CA THR A 138 6.55 -0.44 -16.00
C THR A 138 7.44 0.39 -16.91
N GLN A 139 8.32 -0.25 -17.70
CA GLN A 139 9.21 0.43 -18.62
C GLN A 139 8.44 1.23 -19.68
N ALA A 140 7.41 0.64 -20.28
CA ALA A 140 6.56 1.32 -21.26
C ALA A 140 5.82 2.52 -20.65
N ALA A 141 5.37 2.40 -19.39
CA ALA A 141 4.72 3.49 -18.67
C ALA A 141 5.68 4.64 -18.34
N ILE A 142 6.94 4.34 -18.03
CA ILE A 142 8.00 5.34 -17.83
C ILE A 142 8.28 6.06 -19.15
N GLU A 143 8.51 5.33 -20.25
CA GLU A 143 8.80 5.88 -21.57
C GLU A 143 7.68 6.80 -22.08
N LYS A 144 6.42 6.44 -21.85
CA LYS A 144 5.23 7.25 -22.20
C LYS A 144 5.28 8.65 -21.57
N ARG A 145 6.01 8.81 -20.46
CA ARG A 145 6.13 10.06 -19.70
C ARG A 145 7.38 10.88 -20.05
N SER A 146 8.21 10.44 -21.00
CA SER A 146 9.51 11.07 -21.34
C SER A 146 9.42 12.55 -21.78
N GLY A 147 8.26 13.00 -22.25
CA GLY A 147 8.03 14.40 -22.61
C GLY A 147 7.58 15.31 -21.48
N GLN A 148 7.48 14.80 -20.24
CA GLN A 148 7.04 15.60 -19.09
C GLN A 148 8.17 16.46 -18.52
N PRO A 149 7.89 17.69 -18.06
CA PRO A 149 8.93 18.60 -17.54
C PRO A 149 9.73 18.06 -16.34
N TRP A 150 9.13 17.18 -15.56
CA TRP A 150 9.72 16.55 -14.37
C TRP A 150 10.46 15.24 -14.68
N PHE A 151 10.36 14.74 -15.92
CA PHE A 151 10.80 13.38 -16.26
C PHE A 151 12.30 13.16 -16.01
N GLU A 152 13.15 14.08 -16.49
CA GLU A 152 14.62 13.90 -16.41
C GLU A 152 15.09 13.79 -14.95
N ASP A 153 14.56 14.63 -14.05
CA ASP A 153 14.92 14.59 -12.63
C ASP A 153 14.40 13.31 -11.95
N ALA A 154 13.13 12.95 -12.19
CA ALA A 154 12.54 11.75 -11.61
C ALA A 154 13.19 10.45 -12.12
N ASN A 155 13.59 10.42 -13.40
CA ASN A 155 14.28 9.28 -13.99
C ASN A 155 15.73 9.17 -13.48
N ALA A 156 16.44 10.29 -13.38
CA ALA A 156 17.79 10.34 -12.82
C ALA A 156 17.82 9.82 -11.37
N ALA A 157 16.86 10.26 -10.54
CA ALA A 157 16.72 9.80 -9.15
C ALA A 157 16.57 8.26 -9.04
N GLY A 158 16.01 7.61 -10.05
CA GLY A 158 15.92 6.15 -10.09
C GLY A 158 17.19 5.41 -10.49
N GLN A 159 18.21 6.12 -10.93
CA GLN A 159 19.49 5.59 -11.40
C GLN A 159 20.67 5.98 -10.49
N GLU A 160 20.40 6.80 -9.48
CA GLU A 160 21.40 7.18 -8.48
C GLU A 160 21.79 5.98 -7.61
N GLU A 161 22.99 6.03 -7.03
CA GLU A 161 23.44 5.03 -6.05
C GLU A 161 22.46 4.97 -4.86
N ASP A 162 22.40 3.81 -4.21
CA ASP A 162 21.53 3.61 -3.06
C ASP A 162 21.89 4.59 -1.94
N PRO A 163 20.92 5.40 -1.48
CA PRO A 163 21.18 6.41 -0.48
C PRO A 163 21.48 5.79 0.89
N GLU A 164 22.40 6.43 1.63
CA GLU A 164 22.87 5.91 2.92
C GLU A 164 21.97 6.33 4.09
N THR A 165 21.33 7.51 3.99
CA THR A 165 20.53 8.09 5.08
C THR A 165 19.04 8.18 4.75
N ASP A 166 18.20 8.19 5.79
CA ASP A 166 16.75 8.36 5.64
C ASP A 166 16.39 9.66 4.90
N ASP A 167 17.15 10.74 5.09
CA ASP A 167 16.92 12.02 4.41
C ASP A 167 17.24 11.96 2.90
N GLN A 168 18.32 11.28 2.53
CA GLN A 168 18.66 11.04 1.12
C GLN A 168 17.63 10.12 0.44
N ILE A 169 17.18 9.07 1.16
CA ILE A 169 16.11 8.17 0.70
C ILE A 169 14.83 8.98 0.45
N ARG A 170 14.47 9.86 1.39
CA ARG A 170 13.29 10.72 1.25
C ARG A 170 13.38 11.60 0.01
N ASP A 171 14.51 12.27 -0.20
CA ASP A 171 14.72 13.12 -1.38
C ASP A 171 14.56 12.30 -2.68
N GLN A 172 15.24 11.16 -2.79
CA GLN A 172 15.16 10.28 -3.95
C GLN A 172 13.72 9.78 -4.20
N VAL A 173 13.01 9.34 -3.15
CA VAL A 173 11.61 8.90 -3.23
C VAL A 173 10.73 10.04 -3.75
N PHE A 174 10.83 11.25 -3.16
CA PHE A 174 9.95 12.37 -3.54
C PHE A 174 10.23 12.89 -4.96
N ARG A 175 11.46 12.85 -5.44
CA ARG A 175 11.79 13.17 -6.84
C ARG A 175 11.14 12.18 -7.83
N ARG A 176 10.95 10.92 -7.42
CA ARG A 176 10.31 9.88 -8.22
C ARG A 176 8.77 9.89 -8.12
N MET A 177 8.20 10.52 -7.10
CA MET A 177 6.75 10.52 -6.88
C MET A 177 5.90 10.96 -8.07
N PRO A 178 6.34 11.87 -8.98
CA PRO A 178 5.58 12.22 -10.18
C PRO A 178 5.14 11.02 -11.03
N PHE A 179 5.94 9.96 -11.09
CA PHE A 179 5.57 8.73 -11.80
C PHE A 179 4.34 8.04 -11.23
N ASN A 180 4.04 8.23 -9.94
CA ASN A 180 2.91 7.57 -9.27
C ASN A 180 1.54 8.14 -9.67
N PHE A 181 1.51 9.24 -10.40
CA PHE A 181 0.28 9.87 -10.86
C PHE A 181 0.05 9.63 -12.34
N ALA A 182 -1.21 9.54 -12.75
CA ALA A 182 -1.59 9.53 -14.17
C ALA A 182 -1.22 10.87 -14.83
N ARG A 183 -1.43 11.96 -14.07
CA ARG A 183 -1.00 13.33 -14.44
C ARG A 183 -0.37 13.97 -13.22
N PHE A 184 0.76 14.61 -13.44
CA PHE A 184 1.46 15.33 -12.35
C PHE A 184 1.54 16.82 -12.68
N GLY A 185 0.95 17.63 -11.82
CA GLY A 185 0.90 19.08 -11.93
C GLY A 185 0.90 19.76 -10.56
N PRO A 186 0.51 21.05 -10.48
CA PRO A 186 0.56 21.81 -9.23
C PRO A 186 -0.30 21.25 -8.10
N ALA A 187 -1.44 20.61 -8.41
CA ALA A 187 -2.33 20.02 -7.40
C ALA A 187 -1.68 18.80 -6.74
N GLU A 188 -1.08 17.91 -7.55
CA GLU A 188 -0.41 16.71 -7.08
C GLU A 188 0.88 17.07 -6.32
N ALA A 189 1.62 18.08 -6.78
CA ALA A 189 2.78 18.63 -6.07
C ALA A 189 2.38 19.18 -4.69
N ALA A 190 1.33 19.98 -4.62
CA ALA A 190 0.80 20.50 -3.35
C ALA A 190 0.34 19.37 -2.42
N TYR A 191 -0.25 18.31 -2.96
CA TYR A 191 -0.59 17.13 -2.17
C TYR A 191 0.66 16.44 -1.60
N LEU A 192 1.70 16.23 -2.40
CA LEU A 192 2.96 15.65 -1.91
C LEU A 192 3.57 16.46 -0.77
N ASP A 193 3.49 17.79 -0.84
CA ASP A 193 4.02 18.69 0.18
C ASP A 193 3.31 18.53 1.54
N THR A 194 2.08 18.04 1.58
CA THR A 194 1.34 17.81 2.84
C THR A 194 1.96 16.74 3.75
N TRP A 195 2.75 15.83 3.19
CA TRP A 195 3.38 14.74 3.93
C TRP A 195 4.89 14.58 3.63
N ARG A 196 5.49 15.48 2.84
CA ARG A 196 6.93 15.47 2.52
C ARG A 196 7.84 15.49 3.76
N SER A 197 7.39 16.13 4.86
CA SER A 197 8.14 16.19 6.11
C SER A 197 8.01 14.98 7.01
N GLU A 198 7.15 14.01 6.65
CA GLU A 198 7.02 12.78 7.41
C GLU A 198 8.32 11.97 7.40
N PRO A 199 8.68 11.35 8.52
CA PRO A 199 9.88 10.52 8.59
C PRO A 199 9.79 9.31 7.65
N ILE A 200 10.93 8.94 7.09
CA ILE A 200 11.11 7.70 6.33
C ILE A 200 11.99 6.75 7.12
N ASN A 201 11.80 5.46 6.91
CA ASN A 201 12.61 4.40 7.46
C ASN A 201 13.30 3.62 6.32
N GLY A 202 14.56 3.91 6.08
CA GLY A 202 15.34 3.35 5.00
C GLY A 202 15.60 1.85 5.15
N ASP A 203 15.68 1.32 6.38
CA ASP A 203 15.89 -0.12 6.60
C ASP A 203 14.75 -0.94 5.99
N ALA A 204 13.51 -0.49 6.18
CA ALA A 204 12.35 -1.14 5.59
C ALA A 204 12.38 -1.14 4.05
N LEU A 205 12.84 -0.05 3.44
CA LEU A 205 12.96 0.05 1.99
C LEU A 205 14.08 -0.86 1.45
N ARG A 206 15.23 -0.93 2.15
CA ARG A 206 16.34 -1.82 1.76
C ARG A 206 15.92 -3.28 1.79
N VAL A 207 15.32 -3.75 2.90
CA VAL A 207 14.84 -5.15 2.99
C VAL A 207 13.82 -5.46 1.89
N PHE A 208 12.89 -4.54 1.62
CA PHE A 208 11.96 -4.72 0.51
C PHE A 208 12.67 -4.82 -0.85
N SER A 209 13.67 -3.97 -1.11
CA SER A 209 14.42 -4.00 -2.38
C SER A 209 15.19 -5.31 -2.57
N GLU A 210 15.64 -5.93 -1.48
CA GLU A 210 16.28 -7.24 -1.49
C GLU A 210 15.31 -8.40 -1.69
N GLU A 211 14.10 -8.29 -1.12
CA GLU A 211 13.08 -9.35 -1.11
C GLU A 211 12.24 -9.37 -2.41
N VAL A 212 11.90 -8.19 -2.93
CA VAL A 212 10.97 -8.06 -4.05
C VAL A 212 11.42 -8.74 -5.36
N PRO A 213 12.72 -8.83 -5.72
CA PRO A 213 13.13 -9.55 -6.93
C PRO A 213 12.78 -11.04 -6.90
N SER A 214 12.64 -11.63 -5.71
CA SER A 214 12.28 -13.04 -5.51
C SER A 214 10.78 -13.24 -5.22
N LEU A 215 10.01 -12.16 -5.16
CA LEU A 215 8.59 -12.20 -4.85
C LEU A 215 7.81 -12.96 -5.93
N ASP A 216 7.18 -14.07 -5.53
CA ASP A 216 6.19 -14.80 -6.34
C ASP A 216 5.16 -15.48 -5.43
N LEU A 217 3.99 -14.88 -5.32
CA LEU A 217 2.90 -15.37 -4.49
C LEU A 217 1.88 -16.23 -5.24
N ARG A 218 2.03 -16.42 -6.56
CA ARG A 218 1.01 -17.09 -7.39
C ARG A 218 0.59 -18.46 -6.86
N SER A 219 1.53 -19.25 -6.35
CA SER A 219 1.24 -20.56 -5.78
C SER A 219 0.40 -20.52 -4.48
N ARG A 220 0.34 -19.36 -3.82
CA ARG A 220 -0.38 -19.15 -2.56
C ARG A 220 -1.75 -18.50 -2.76
N LEU A 221 -1.99 -17.81 -3.88
CA LEU A 221 -3.20 -17.00 -4.10
C LEU A 221 -4.48 -17.83 -4.12
N ALA A 222 -4.42 -19.09 -4.55
CA ALA A 222 -5.55 -20.03 -4.53
C ALA A 222 -6.04 -20.34 -3.09
N ASN A 223 -5.22 -20.09 -2.06
CA ASN A 223 -5.59 -20.27 -0.65
C ASN A 223 -6.41 -19.09 -0.09
N ILE A 224 -6.50 -17.97 -0.80
CA ILE A 224 -7.32 -16.84 -0.40
C ILE A 224 -8.77 -17.19 -0.65
N THR A 225 -9.53 -17.41 0.43
CA THR A 225 -10.95 -17.80 0.37
C THR A 225 -11.89 -16.61 0.58
N ALA A 226 -11.38 -15.50 1.07
CA ALA A 226 -12.17 -14.28 1.27
C ALA A 226 -12.60 -13.71 -0.08
N PRO A 227 -13.86 -13.23 -0.21
CA PRO A 227 -14.25 -12.40 -1.34
C PRO A 227 -13.23 -11.26 -1.51
N THR A 228 -12.69 -11.09 -2.73
CA THR A 228 -11.57 -10.19 -2.99
C THR A 228 -11.93 -9.19 -4.09
N LEU A 229 -11.64 -7.91 -3.83
CA LEU A 229 -11.63 -6.83 -4.82
C LEU A 229 -10.17 -6.47 -5.14
N VAL A 230 -9.81 -6.50 -6.41
CA VAL A 230 -8.55 -5.97 -6.93
C VAL A 230 -8.86 -4.65 -7.65
N ILE A 231 -8.27 -3.54 -7.18
CA ILE A 231 -8.52 -2.20 -7.74
C ILE A 231 -7.20 -1.51 -8.05
N THR A 232 -7.05 -1.00 -9.27
CA THR A 232 -5.84 -0.26 -9.68
C THR A 232 -6.18 0.87 -10.65
N GLY A 233 -5.25 1.83 -10.80
CA GLY A 233 -5.33 2.87 -11.82
C GLY A 233 -4.90 2.35 -13.18
N LEU A 234 -5.56 2.85 -14.24
CA LEU A 234 -5.22 2.51 -15.63
C LEU A 234 -3.79 2.92 -15.99
N GLU A 235 -3.31 4.02 -15.41
CA GLU A 235 -2.00 4.61 -15.68
C GLU A 235 -0.98 4.30 -14.56
N ASP A 236 -1.27 3.33 -13.68
CA ASP A 236 -0.33 2.90 -12.64
C ASP A 236 0.91 2.26 -13.28
N TYR A 237 2.08 2.90 -13.08
CA TYR A 237 3.33 2.46 -13.68
C TYR A 237 3.99 1.31 -12.93
N VAL A 238 3.61 1.07 -11.67
CA VAL A 238 4.19 0.03 -10.80
C VAL A 238 3.33 -1.23 -10.81
N CYS A 239 2.04 -1.07 -10.48
CA CYS A 239 1.11 -2.17 -10.24
C CYS A 239 -0.17 -1.98 -11.06
N GLY A 240 -0.01 -1.69 -12.36
CA GLY A 240 -1.09 -1.40 -13.28
C GLY A 240 -1.94 -2.62 -13.68
N PRO A 241 -2.71 -2.50 -14.77
CA PRO A 241 -3.68 -3.51 -15.19
C PRO A 241 -3.11 -4.92 -15.35
N VAL A 242 -1.85 -5.08 -15.76
CA VAL A 242 -1.19 -6.40 -15.88
C VAL A 242 -1.12 -7.11 -14.52
N CYS A 243 -0.80 -6.36 -13.46
CA CYS A 243 -0.75 -6.90 -12.11
C CYS A 243 -2.15 -7.26 -11.59
N ALA A 244 -3.14 -6.39 -11.84
CA ALA A 244 -4.52 -6.62 -11.44
C ALA A 244 -5.11 -7.86 -12.12
N ALA A 245 -4.90 -8.02 -13.42
CA ALA A 245 -5.35 -9.18 -14.17
C ALA A 245 -4.74 -10.49 -13.65
N GLU A 246 -3.44 -10.51 -13.32
CA GLU A 246 -2.78 -11.68 -12.74
C GLU A 246 -3.38 -12.06 -11.39
N LEU A 247 -3.60 -11.09 -10.49
CA LEU A 247 -4.23 -11.30 -9.19
C LEU A 247 -5.66 -11.84 -9.33
N THR A 248 -6.45 -11.22 -10.21
CA THR A 248 -7.85 -11.60 -10.43
C THR A 248 -7.97 -13.00 -11.01
N ALA A 249 -7.05 -13.38 -11.90
CA ALA A 249 -7.03 -14.73 -12.46
C ALA A 249 -6.61 -15.80 -11.44
N ALA A 250 -5.78 -15.46 -10.46
CA ALA A 250 -5.20 -16.42 -9.51
C ALA A 250 -6.00 -16.55 -8.20
N ILE A 251 -6.76 -15.52 -7.79
CA ILE A 251 -7.57 -15.55 -6.57
C ILE A 251 -9.01 -15.98 -6.92
N PRO A 252 -9.51 -17.08 -6.34
CA PRO A 252 -10.84 -17.59 -6.64
C PRO A 252 -11.95 -16.57 -6.38
N GLY A 253 -12.74 -16.24 -7.41
CA GLY A 253 -13.86 -15.31 -7.28
C GLY A 253 -13.49 -13.85 -7.09
N ALA A 254 -12.24 -13.47 -7.33
CA ALA A 254 -11.84 -12.06 -7.26
C ALA A 254 -12.52 -11.23 -8.36
N ARG A 255 -12.86 -9.99 -7.99
CA ARG A 255 -13.40 -8.96 -8.89
C ARG A 255 -12.31 -7.93 -9.21
N GLU A 256 -12.17 -7.58 -10.48
CA GLU A 256 -11.26 -6.52 -10.93
C GLU A 256 -11.98 -5.20 -11.16
N VAL A 257 -11.31 -4.10 -10.79
CA VAL A 257 -11.70 -2.73 -11.14
C VAL A 257 -10.48 -1.96 -11.62
N ILE A 258 -10.53 -1.47 -12.85
CA ILE A 258 -9.52 -0.57 -13.41
C ILE A 258 -10.11 0.84 -13.45
N VAL A 259 -9.49 1.76 -12.70
CA VAL A 259 -9.95 3.14 -12.58
C VAL A 259 -9.27 4.00 -13.65
N ALA A 260 -10.09 4.59 -14.54
CA ALA A 260 -9.59 5.50 -15.57
C ALA A 260 -9.02 6.80 -14.94
N ASP A 261 -8.10 7.46 -15.66
CA ASP A 261 -7.47 8.72 -15.25
C ASP A 261 -6.84 8.66 -13.84
N ALA A 262 -6.30 7.50 -13.46
CA ALA A 262 -5.62 7.28 -12.19
C ALA A 262 -4.34 6.47 -12.38
N GLY A 263 -3.30 6.84 -11.64
CA GLY A 263 -2.05 6.10 -11.48
C GLY A 263 -2.03 5.30 -10.17
N HIS A 264 -0.84 5.19 -9.60
CA HIS A 264 -0.62 4.50 -8.31
C HIS A 264 -1.30 5.22 -7.13
N MET A 265 -1.57 6.52 -7.27
CA MET A 265 -2.25 7.32 -6.25
C MET A 265 -3.77 7.39 -6.48
N VAL A 266 -4.38 6.26 -6.88
CA VAL A 266 -5.81 6.16 -7.23
C VAL A 266 -6.75 6.76 -6.17
N VAL A 267 -6.40 6.62 -4.89
CA VAL A 267 -7.17 7.15 -3.74
C VAL A 267 -7.23 8.68 -3.72
N VAL A 268 -6.25 9.33 -4.36
CA VAL A 268 -6.12 10.79 -4.45
C VAL A 268 -6.66 11.32 -5.78
N GLU A 269 -6.32 10.63 -6.87
CA GLU A 269 -6.66 11.07 -8.22
C GLU A 269 -8.13 10.86 -8.57
N GLN A 270 -8.72 9.73 -8.10
CA GLN A 270 -10.11 9.37 -8.36
C GLN A 270 -10.84 8.97 -7.07
N PRO A 271 -10.92 9.88 -6.07
CA PRO A 271 -11.43 9.54 -4.74
C PRO A 271 -12.87 9.03 -4.74
N LEU A 272 -13.75 9.57 -5.59
CA LEU A 272 -15.15 9.13 -5.66
C LEU A 272 -15.25 7.70 -6.23
N SER A 273 -14.54 7.42 -7.32
CA SER A 273 -14.54 6.08 -7.92
C SER A 273 -13.95 5.05 -6.96
N PHE A 274 -12.84 5.37 -6.29
CA PHE A 274 -12.25 4.49 -5.30
C PHE A 274 -13.20 4.23 -4.13
N HIS A 275 -13.80 5.30 -3.56
CA HIS A 275 -14.76 5.19 -2.47
C HIS A 275 -15.93 4.29 -2.83
N ASP A 276 -16.60 4.56 -3.95
CA ASP A 276 -17.84 3.89 -4.33
C ASP A 276 -17.60 2.40 -4.60
N GLU A 277 -16.54 2.04 -5.32
CA GLU A 277 -16.19 0.66 -5.63
C GLU A 277 -15.82 -0.14 -4.36
N VAL A 278 -14.99 0.44 -3.50
CA VAL A 278 -14.57 -0.21 -2.24
C VAL A 278 -15.75 -0.31 -1.27
N ALA A 279 -16.52 0.76 -1.09
CA ALA A 279 -17.68 0.75 -0.17
C ALA A 279 -18.77 -0.22 -0.63
N ALA A 280 -19.10 -0.26 -1.92
CA ALA A 280 -20.07 -1.21 -2.47
C ALA A 280 -19.62 -2.65 -2.26
N PHE A 281 -18.36 -2.95 -2.54
CA PHE A 281 -17.80 -4.29 -2.33
C PHE A 281 -17.79 -4.71 -0.87
N LEU A 282 -17.41 -3.83 0.06
CA LEU A 282 -17.32 -4.18 1.48
C LEU A 282 -18.69 -4.34 2.16
N THR A 283 -19.76 -3.82 1.56
CA THR A 283 -21.13 -3.89 2.09
C THR A 283 -22.04 -4.89 1.38
N SER A 284 -21.57 -5.53 0.28
CA SER A 284 -22.31 -6.55 -0.49
C SER A 284 -22.50 -7.88 0.21
#